data_5bdd0d45a753e5a4e5c8dd1155333faf
#
_entry.id   5bdd0d45a753e5a4e5c8dd1155333faf
#
_cell.length_a   1.000
_cell.length_b   1.000
_cell.length_c   1.000
_cell.angle_alpha   90.00
_cell.angle_beta   90.00
_cell.angle_gamma   90.00
#
_symmetry.space_group_name_H-M   'P 1'
#
loop_
_entity.id
_entity.type
_entity.pdbx_description
1 polymer ?
#
loop_
_entity_poly.entity_id
_entity_poly.type
_entity_poly.pdbx_seq_one_letter_code
_entity_poly.pdbx_strand_id
1 'polypeptide(L)'
;VLIPDELDNARRLAFAGDEAGARDLLLSLIPHIEREDRDDLMLEVLAQLGEIYLDRGVNDGVRESIRRIQDCVAIYAGMPADAHSTHLVRRYSRRAQFLQAGLAAAIGDHDGAATALAALEDRGADLPRLAQEHARLRIHARVLCAIALCDDDLHTQSVPLWEKVVSDLNDYRDTGEDADHARVVAGIGYGKFCVDTGRLAEADPWLRRAEARARANGWELAMARAQLERAAARWAANDHAGTEQLVSEAYPVIARHARTHDIARCWLYLGLTRLGSGALEAADECWEHAERHWRELGKPLYLHRILLQRSWIAIFWSRFADAVELIAQARELLDSSPRSSWLQYALLDSHLGTVWRADALADLGFDSSGDPDETLQETEARQAEGLGILHGEIGTDEYWRGMTKLQQAAELKVPAALAVDSVRYSIADADARARWAATVSGPVLAGAFAVAWEWENTELISELVEYHSARGTFDTGPQRPQTGEWASTATAPVPVETDLEPVPALAASGPSAPGGASLTRLGPLPPLRMQPDAEPILSHYRELAAQRYGRDVTAAEPAWSTWR
;
A
#
# COMPACT_ATOMS: atom_id res chain seq x y z
N VAL A 1 36.84 5.55 29.57
CA VAL A 1 35.69 4.98 28.87
C VAL A 1 36.27 3.96 27.91
N LEU A 2 35.75 2.71 27.91
CA LEU A 2 36.20 1.68 26.98
C LEU A 2 35.52 1.92 25.63
N ILE A 3 36.26 1.90 24.52
CA ILE A 3 35.69 2.12 23.17
C ILE A 3 34.53 1.18 22.87
N PRO A 4 34.58 -0.13 23.24
CA PRO A 4 33.43 -1.03 23.06
C PRO A 4 32.14 -0.56 23.75
N ASP A 5 32.22 0.02 24.95
CA ASP A 5 31.04 0.52 25.67
C ASP A 5 30.39 1.73 24.94
N GLU A 6 31.23 2.57 24.31
CA GLU A 6 30.74 3.69 23.49
C GLU A 6 30.13 3.24 22.16
N LEU A 7 30.63 2.15 21.57
CA LEU A 7 30.00 1.53 20.39
C LEU A 7 28.62 0.96 20.72
N ASP A 8 28.49 0.34 21.88
CA ASP A 8 27.17 -0.14 22.36
C ASP A 8 26.24 1.03 22.72
N ASN A 9 26.80 2.12 23.24
CA ASN A 9 26.05 3.35 23.50
C ASN A 9 25.55 4.00 22.20
N ALA A 10 26.40 4.10 21.17
CA ALA A 10 26.01 4.61 19.86
C ALA A 10 24.86 3.77 19.25
N ARG A 11 24.91 2.45 19.38
CA ARG A 11 23.83 1.56 18.93
C ARG A 11 22.52 1.83 19.68
N ARG A 12 22.57 2.01 21.00
CA ARG A 12 21.38 2.34 21.81
C ARG A 12 20.77 3.68 21.43
N LEU A 13 21.61 4.68 21.16
CA LEU A 13 21.15 5.99 20.65
C LEU A 13 20.44 5.83 19.30
N ALA A 14 21.01 5.05 18.37
CA ALA A 14 20.38 4.79 17.07
C ALA A 14 19.01 4.09 17.22
N PHE A 15 18.89 3.07 18.08
CA PHE A 15 17.63 2.40 18.34
C PHE A 15 16.58 3.33 18.98
N ALA A 16 17.02 4.26 19.83
CA ALA A 16 16.16 5.28 20.41
C ALA A 16 15.73 6.37 19.40
N GLY A 17 16.32 6.38 18.19
CA GLY A 17 16.05 7.36 17.14
C GLY A 17 16.97 8.60 17.19
N ASP A 18 17.92 8.66 18.12
CA ASP A 18 18.98 9.72 18.16
C ASP A 18 20.16 9.33 17.26
N GLU A 19 19.89 9.24 15.97
CA GLU A 19 20.90 8.87 14.97
C GLU A 19 21.96 9.94 14.78
N ALA A 20 21.63 11.20 15.03
CA ALA A 20 22.60 12.30 14.98
C ALA A 20 23.60 12.16 16.12
N GLY A 21 23.14 11.94 17.35
CA GLY A 21 23.99 11.67 18.51
C GLY A 21 24.82 10.40 18.32
N ALA A 22 24.22 9.32 17.82
CA ALA A 22 24.92 8.07 17.51
C ALA A 22 26.04 8.27 16.48
N ARG A 23 25.74 8.96 15.36
CA ARG A 23 26.73 9.27 14.32
C ARG A 23 27.88 10.12 14.87
N ASP A 24 27.58 11.20 15.59
CA ASP A 24 28.59 12.11 16.11
C ASP A 24 29.49 11.40 17.13
N LEU A 25 28.93 10.52 17.97
CA LEU A 25 29.68 9.68 18.88
C LEU A 25 30.62 8.74 18.09
N LEU A 26 30.11 7.99 17.10
CA LEU A 26 30.92 7.09 16.28
C LEU A 26 32.06 7.81 15.57
N LEU A 27 31.80 8.99 14.98
CA LEU A 27 32.84 9.80 14.32
C LEU A 27 33.90 10.28 15.30
N SER A 28 33.53 10.60 16.55
CA SER A 28 34.48 11.01 17.59
C SER A 28 35.44 9.90 18.05
N LEU A 29 35.03 8.63 17.86
CA LEU A 29 35.86 7.46 18.23
C LEU A 29 36.96 7.17 17.21
N ILE A 30 36.77 7.53 15.92
CA ILE A 30 37.71 7.21 14.83
C ILE A 30 39.17 7.56 15.17
N PRO A 31 39.53 8.82 15.59
CA PRO A 31 40.91 9.17 15.89
C PRO A 31 41.51 8.39 17.06
N HIS A 32 40.68 7.86 17.97
CA HIS A 32 41.15 7.06 19.09
C HIS A 32 41.45 5.61 18.63
N ILE A 33 40.55 5.03 17.80
CA ILE A 33 40.69 3.70 17.23
C ILE A 33 41.94 3.63 16.32
N GLU A 34 42.15 4.66 15.48
CA GLU A 34 43.34 4.74 14.62
C GLU A 34 44.65 4.77 15.41
N ARG A 35 44.68 5.44 16.55
CA ARG A 35 45.87 5.47 17.43
C ARG A 35 46.13 4.13 18.11
N GLU A 36 45.11 3.31 18.33
CA GLU A 36 45.22 1.98 18.95
C GLU A 36 45.46 0.88 17.91
N ASP A 37 45.43 1.20 16.61
CA ASP A 37 45.59 0.25 15.49
C ASP A 37 44.58 -0.93 15.60
N ARG A 38 43.30 -0.59 15.88
CA ARG A 38 42.22 -1.57 16.16
C ARG A 38 41.22 -1.62 15.01
N ASP A 39 41.58 -2.35 13.96
CA ASP A 39 40.73 -2.52 12.77
C ASP A 39 39.38 -3.20 13.09
N ASP A 40 39.31 -4.05 14.07
CA ASP A 40 38.06 -4.69 14.53
C ASP A 40 37.04 -3.66 15.02
N LEU A 41 37.52 -2.62 15.75
CA LEU A 41 36.68 -1.53 16.23
C LEU A 41 36.34 -0.55 15.10
N MET A 42 37.27 -0.33 14.17
CA MET A 42 37.02 0.51 12.98
C MET A 42 35.94 -0.11 12.09
N LEU A 43 36.00 -1.40 11.84
CA LEU A 43 34.97 -2.13 11.09
C LEU A 43 33.58 -2.06 11.77
N GLU A 44 33.54 -2.07 13.11
CA GLU A 44 32.29 -1.90 13.86
C GLU A 44 31.72 -0.48 13.69
N VAL A 45 32.58 0.56 13.78
CA VAL A 45 32.17 1.95 13.51
C VAL A 45 31.60 2.10 12.10
N LEU A 46 32.32 1.57 11.08
CA LEU A 46 31.88 1.67 9.69
C LEU A 46 30.55 0.97 9.45
N ALA A 47 30.35 -0.20 10.08
CA ALA A 47 29.12 -0.95 9.94
C ALA A 47 27.93 -0.20 10.60
N GLN A 48 28.11 0.33 11.82
CA GLN A 48 27.05 1.11 12.48
C GLN A 48 26.75 2.43 11.75
N LEU A 49 27.78 3.13 11.25
CA LEU A 49 27.56 4.31 10.41
C LEU A 49 26.79 3.98 9.14
N GLY A 50 27.10 2.84 8.50
CA GLY A 50 26.38 2.37 7.32
C GLY A 50 24.90 2.12 7.64
N GLU A 51 24.58 1.50 8.77
CA GLU A 51 23.21 1.28 9.24
C GLU A 51 22.47 2.60 9.49
N ILE A 52 23.10 3.56 10.17
CA ILE A 52 22.53 4.90 10.42
C ILE A 52 22.28 5.64 9.10
N TYR A 53 23.22 5.62 8.17
CA TYR A 53 23.05 6.26 6.86
C TYR A 53 21.94 5.60 6.05
N LEU A 54 21.81 4.28 6.14
CA LEU A 54 20.71 3.54 5.48
C LEU A 54 19.34 3.98 6.02
N ASP A 55 19.18 4.04 7.34
CA ASP A 55 17.93 4.46 7.99
C ASP A 55 17.56 5.92 7.69
N ARG A 56 18.59 6.76 7.41
CA ARG A 56 18.42 8.16 7.04
C ARG A 56 18.28 8.40 5.53
N GLY A 57 18.43 7.36 4.70
CA GLY A 57 18.41 7.49 3.24
C GLY A 57 19.62 8.21 2.65
N VAL A 58 20.76 8.27 3.39
CA VAL A 58 22.00 8.90 2.93
C VAL A 58 22.82 7.89 2.10
N ASN A 59 22.38 7.64 0.89
CA ASN A 59 22.88 6.57 0.03
C ASN A 59 24.41 6.61 -0.22
N ASP A 60 25.00 7.81 -0.34
CA ASP A 60 26.45 7.94 -0.56
C ASP A 60 27.24 7.54 0.69
N GLY A 61 26.72 7.85 1.89
CA GLY A 61 27.31 7.38 3.15
C GLY A 61 27.29 5.86 3.27
N VAL A 62 26.19 5.22 2.84
CA VAL A 62 26.08 3.76 2.79
C VAL A 62 27.10 3.16 1.82
N ARG A 63 27.22 3.69 0.59
CA ARG A 63 28.20 3.25 -0.41
C ARG A 63 29.63 3.33 0.11
N GLU A 64 29.97 4.43 0.74
CA GLU A 64 31.31 4.62 1.31
C GLU A 64 31.58 3.64 2.46
N SER A 65 30.61 3.43 3.34
CA SER A 65 30.73 2.41 4.42
C SER A 65 30.94 1.00 3.86
N ILE A 66 30.16 0.61 2.86
CA ILE A 66 30.32 -0.69 2.17
C ILE A 66 31.72 -0.82 1.58
N ARG A 67 32.17 0.19 0.82
CA ARG A 67 33.47 0.18 0.17
C ARG A 67 34.60 0.00 1.18
N ARG A 68 34.62 0.80 2.26
CA ARG A 68 35.65 0.72 3.29
C ARG A 68 35.65 -0.63 4.02
N ILE A 69 34.48 -1.16 4.34
CA ILE A 69 34.37 -2.48 4.95
C ILE A 69 34.95 -3.56 4.00
N GLN A 70 34.59 -3.51 2.72
CA GLN A 70 35.08 -4.47 1.73
C GLN A 70 36.58 -4.38 1.49
N ASP A 71 37.15 -3.17 1.42
CA ASP A 71 38.59 -2.95 1.29
C ASP A 71 39.35 -3.56 2.47
N CYS A 72 38.89 -3.34 3.71
CA CYS A 72 39.49 -3.92 4.91
C CYS A 72 39.35 -5.45 4.94
N VAL A 73 38.15 -5.96 4.65
CA VAL A 73 37.88 -7.42 4.58
C VAL A 73 38.77 -8.10 3.54
N ALA A 74 39.00 -7.47 2.37
CA ALA A 74 39.88 -8.03 1.34
C ALA A 74 41.34 -8.14 1.80
N ILE A 75 41.83 -7.18 2.58
CA ILE A 75 43.17 -7.24 3.19
C ILE A 75 43.26 -8.46 4.11
N TYR A 76 42.30 -8.61 5.05
CA TYR A 76 42.30 -9.72 6.00
C TYR A 76 42.10 -11.10 5.31
N ALA A 77 41.34 -11.16 4.22
CA ALA A 77 41.15 -12.39 3.44
C ALA A 77 42.43 -12.81 2.70
N GLY A 78 43.35 -11.87 2.40
CA GLY A 78 44.66 -12.14 1.81
C GLY A 78 45.74 -12.54 2.80
N MET A 79 45.49 -12.42 4.12
CA MET A 79 46.43 -12.82 5.17
C MET A 79 46.35 -14.34 5.46
N PRO A 80 47.38 -14.92 6.10
CA PRO A 80 47.29 -16.29 6.60
C PRO A 80 46.08 -16.44 7.53
N ALA A 81 45.27 -17.47 7.27
CA ALA A 81 44.04 -17.71 8.02
C ALA A 81 44.34 -18.04 9.49
N ASP A 82 43.92 -17.19 10.42
CA ASP A 82 43.85 -17.42 11.84
C ASP A 82 42.39 -17.24 12.35
N ALA A 83 42.17 -17.49 13.63
CA ALA A 83 40.84 -17.39 14.23
C ALA A 83 40.32 -15.96 14.28
N HIS A 84 41.19 -14.97 14.37
CA HIS A 84 40.82 -13.54 14.43
C HIS A 84 40.47 -13.02 13.05
N SER A 85 41.36 -13.16 12.06
CA SER A 85 41.13 -12.74 10.68
C SER A 85 39.90 -13.42 10.07
N THR A 86 39.73 -14.74 10.32
CA THR A 86 38.55 -15.47 9.88
C THR A 86 37.26 -14.90 10.50
N HIS A 87 37.29 -14.54 11.78
CA HIS A 87 36.13 -13.93 12.45
C HIS A 87 35.77 -12.58 11.82
N LEU A 88 36.75 -11.69 11.64
CA LEU A 88 36.54 -10.38 11.05
C LEU A 88 35.98 -10.49 9.63
N VAL A 89 36.62 -11.30 8.78
CA VAL A 89 36.16 -11.53 7.41
C VAL A 89 34.71 -12.03 7.37
N ARG A 90 34.37 -13.03 8.19
CA ARG A 90 33.01 -13.60 8.19
C ARG A 90 31.98 -12.63 8.73
N ARG A 91 32.25 -11.93 9.81
CA ARG A 91 31.32 -10.99 10.43
C ARG A 91 31.03 -9.80 9.49
N TYR A 92 32.08 -9.13 9.03
CA TYR A 92 31.90 -7.88 8.29
C TYR A 92 31.58 -8.06 6.82
N SER A 93 31.89 -9.20 6.20
CA SER A 93 31.32 -9.56 4.89
C SER A 93 29.80 -9.63 4.96
N ARG A 94 29.22 -10.23 6.02
CA ARG A 94 27.76 -10.30 6.19
C ARG A 94 27.14 -8.92 6.43
N ARG A 95 27.80 -8.08 7.22
CA ARG A 95 27.34 -6.70 7.44
C ARG A 95 27.39 -5.87 6.16
N ALA A 96 28.43 -6.02 5.35
CA ALA A 96 28.50 -5.37 4.04
C ALA A 96 27.40 -5.86 3.09
N GLN A 97 27.13 -7.17 3.05
CA GLN A 97 26.02 -7.76 2.27
C GLN A 97 24.65 -7.24 2.73
N PHE A 98 24.43 -7.11 4.05
CA PHE A 98 23.24 -6.49 4.61
C PHE A 98 23.06 -5.04 4.12
N LEU A 99 24.11 -4.22 4.22
CA LEU A 99 24.08 -2.83 3.74
C LEU A 99 23.86 -2.76 2.22
N GLN A 100 24.43 -3.68 1.43
CA GLN A 100 24.18 -3.77 0.00
C GLN A 100 22.72 -4.06 -0.31
N ALA A 101 22.12 -5.05 0.37
CA ALA A 101 20.71 -5.39 0.19
C ALA A 101 19.80 -4.21 0.56
N GLY A 102 20.08 -3.54 1.70
CA GLY A 102 19.33 -2.38 2.14
C GLY A 102 19.47 -1.17 1.20
N LEU A 103 20.69 -0.90 0.71
CA LEU A 103 20.93 0.18 -0.24
C LEU A 103 20.21 -0.06 -1.57
N ALA A 104 20.35 -1.26 -2.14
CA ALA A 104 19.66 -1.63 -3.38
C ALA A 104 18.14 -1.50 -3.22
N ALA A 105 17.58 -1.97 -2.10
CA ALA A 105 16.18 -1.80 -1.76
C ALA A 105 15.78 -0.31 -1.68
N ALA A 106 16.57 0.51 -0.97
CA ALA A 106 16.29 1.94 -0.78
C ALA A 106 16.26 2.75 -2.08
N ILE A 107 17.10 2.38 -3.07
CA ILE A 107 17.13 3.03 -4.40
C ILE A 107 16.17 2.37 -5.41
N GLY A 108 15.43 1.34 -4.99
CA GLY A 108 14.48 0.61 -5.83
C GLY A 108 15.11 -0.34 -6.85
N ASP A 109 16.36 -0.73 -6.67
CA ASP A 109 17.02 -1.80 -7.44
C ASP A 109 16.64 -3.16 -6.83
N HIS A 110 15.46 -3.67 -7.17
CA HIS A 110 14.94 -4.93 -6.61
C HIS A 110 15.77 -6.14 -7.03
N ASP A 111 16.34 -6.16 -8.22
CA ASP A 111 17.19 -7.26 -8.68
C ASP A 111 18.52 -7.27 -7.94
N GLY A 112 19.14 -6.10 -7.75
CA GLY A 112 20.32 -5.94 -6.90
C GLY A 112 20.05 -6.31 -5.46
N ALA A 113 18.90 -5.92 -4.90
CA ALA A 113 18.47 -6.27 -3.55
C ALA A 113 18.29 -7.79 -3.40
N ALA A 114 17.63 -8.45 -4.34
CA ALA A 114 17.47 -9.90 -4.34
C ALA A 114 18.81 -10.64 -4.42
N THR A 115 19.74 -10.16 -5.25
CA THR A 115 21.08 -10.73 -5.39
C THR A 115 21.88 -10.59 -4.09
N ALA A 116 21.90 -9.41 -3.48
CA ALA A 116 22.59 -9.18 -2.20
C ALA A 116 21.97 -9.98 -1.05
N LEU A 117 20.64 -10.09 -1.03
CA LEU A 117 19.91 -10.90 -0.07
C LEU A 117 20.24 -12.39 -0.21
N ALA A 118 20.29 -12.93 -1.44
CA ALA A 118 20.68 -14.32 -1.69
C ALA A 118 22.10 -14.61 -1.19
N ALA A 119 23.04 -13.67 -1.41
CA ALA A 119 24.40 -13.78 -0.87
C ALA A 119 24.43 -13.79 0.67
N LEU A 120 23.57 -12.98 1.31
CA LEU A 120 23.44 -12.96 2.78
C LEU A 120 22.78 -14.24 3.33
N GLU A 121 21.92 -14.88 2.57
CA GLU A 121 21.21 -16.13 2.95
C GLU A 121 22.10 -17.39 2.87
N ASP A 122 23.22 -17.35 2.15
CA ASP A 122 24.15 -18.48 2.08
C ASP A 122 24.79 -18.79 3.45
N ARG A 123 24.35 -19.89 4.08
CA ARG A 123 24.79 -20.31 5.42
C ARG A 123 26.10 -21.11 5.43
N GLY A 124 26.64 -21.46 4.25
CA GLY A 124 27.78 -22.38 4.14
C GLY A 124 29.08 -21.91 4.80
N ALA A 125 29.15 -20.63 5.17
CA ALA A 125 30.32 -20.01 5.76
C ALA A 125 30.10 -19.43 7.18
N ASP A 126 28.93 -19.65 7.80
CA ASP A 126 28.61 -19.07 9.10
C ASP A 126 29.40 -19.74 10.25
N LEU A 127 29.96 -18.90 11.13
CA LEU A 127 30.56 -19.35 12.38
C LEU A 127 29.48 -19.48 13.45
N PRO A 128 29.47 -20.56 14.27
CA PRO A 128 28.44 -20.76 15.29
C PRO A 128 28.25 -19.57 16.23
N ARG A 129 29.33 -18.89 16.60
CA ARG A 129 29.31 -17.69 17.47
C ARG A 129 28.69 -16.44 16.83
N LEU A 130 28.56 -16.42 15.50
CA LEU A 130 27.94 -15.32 14.73
C LEU A 130 26.52 -15.67 14.29
N ALA A 131 26.01 -16.87 14.58
CA ALA A 131 24.75 -17.37 14.06
C ALA A 131 23.56 -16.44 14.38
N GLN A 132 23.51 -15.90 15.61
CA GLN A 132 22.43 -15.00 16.03
C GLN A 132 22.52 -13.63 15.33
N GLU A 133 23.72 -13.03 15.25
CA GLU A 133 23.93 -11.78 14.51
C GLU A 133 23.55 -11.95 13.03
N HIS A 134 23.99 -13.04 12.39
CA HIS A 134 23.66 -13.32 11.00
C HIS A 134 22.16 -13.59 10.79
N ALA A 135 21.48 -14.25 11.74
CA ALA A 135 20.03 -14.44 11.70
C ALA A 135 19.31 -13.09 11.75
N ARG A 136 19.72 -12.19 12.65
CA ARG A 136 19.19 -10.83 12.77
C ARG A 136 19.36 -10.04 11.47
N LEU A 137 20.56 -10.05 10.88
CA LEU A 137 20.85 -9.34 9.63
C LEU A 137 19.97 -9.85 8.47
N ARG A 138 19.78 -11.19 8.36
CA ARG A 138 18.88 -11.78 7.35
C ARG A 138 17.44 -11.34 7.52
N ILE A 139 16.91 -11.37 8.75
CA ILE A 139 15.55 -10.90 9.04
C ILE A 139 15.41 -9.43 8.63
N HIS A 140 16.34 -8.58 9.07
CA HIS A 140 16.27 -7.15 8.80
C HIS A 140 16.41 -6.83 7.28
N ALA A 141 17.34 -7.48 6.57
CA ALA A 141 17.49 -7.33 5.13
C ALA A 141 16.19 -7.71 4.37
N ARG A 142 15.56 -8.83 4.74
CA ARG A 142 14.27 -9.23 4.14
C ARG A 142 13.18 -8.21 4.39
N VAL A 143 13.11 -7.66 5.61
CA VAL A 143 12.14 -6.60 5.94
C VAL A 143 12.36 -5.37 5.05
N LEU A 144 13.60 -4.91 4.89
CA LEU A 144 13.92 -3.76 4.02
C LEU A 144 13.55 -4.03 2.55
N CYS A 145 13.91 -5.20 2.03
CA CYS A 145 13.56 -5.59 0.67
C CYS A 145 12.04 -5.71 0.47
N ALA A 146 11.33 -6.29 1.43
CA ALA A 146 9.89 -6.43 1.37
C ALA A 146 9.15 -5.09 1.45
N ILE A 147 9.59 -4.17 2.33
CA ILE A 147 9.05 -2.80 2.41
C ILE A 147 9.27 -2.06 1.09
N ALA A 148 10.47 -2.15 0.50
CA ALA A 148 10.77 -1.50 -0.77
C ALA A 148 9.88 -2.00 -1.91
N LEU A 149 9.59 -3.31 -1.96
CA LEU A 149 8.61 -3.87 -2.90
C LEU A 149 7.21 -3.30 -2.65
N CYS A 150 6.77 -3.21 -1.38
CA CYS A 150 5.47 -2.65 -1.05
C CYS A 150 5.37 -1.14 -1.40
N ASP A 151 6.44 -0.38 -1.21
CA ASP A 151 6.48 1.05 -1.58
C ASP A 151 6.31 1.28 -3.10
N ASP A 152 6.64 0.27 -3.90
CA ASP A 152 6.49 0.25 -5.35
C ASP A 152 5.22 -0.53 -5.82
N ASP A 153 4.26 -0.77 -4.93
CA ASP A 153 3.02 -1.53 -5.17
C ASP A 153 3.23 -3.00 -5.61
N LEU A 154 4.42 -3.56 -5.39
CA LEU A 154 4.78 -4.94 -5.71
C LEU A 154 4.49 -5.90 -4.54
N HIS A 155 3.35 -5.74 -3.87
CA HIS A 155 2.98 -6.50 -2.66
C HIS A 155 2.97 -8.01 -2.90
N THR A 156 2.47 -8.48 -4.04
CA THR A 156 2.50 -9.91 -4.39
C THR A 156 3.93 -10.48 -4.39
N GLN A 157 4.90 -9.73 -4.91
CA GLN A 157 6.30 -10.15 -4.94
C GLN A 157 6.95 -10.13 -3.54
N SER A 158 6.43 -9.33 -2.61
CA SER A 158 6.95 -9.26 -1.24
C SER A 158 6.52 -10.44 -0.36
N VAL A 159 5.45 -11.17 -0.73
CA VAL A 159 4.88 -12.28 0.08
C VAL A 159 5.92 -13.31 0.50
N PRO A 160 6.77 -13.87 -0.39
CA PRO A 160 7.74 -14.88 0.02
C PRO A 160 8.77 -14.36 1.03
N LEU A 161 9.07 -13.06 1.01
CA LEU A 161 9.97 -12.43 1.98
C LEU A 161 9.30 -12.32 3.34
N TRP A 162 8.03 -11.88 3.38
CA TRP A 162 7.26 -11.81 4.62
C TRP A 162 7.05 -13.17 5.27
N GLU A 163 6.74 -14.21 4.50
CA GLU A 163 6.62 -15.58 5.00
C GLU A 163 7.90 -16.05 5.68
N LYS A 164 9.05 -15.79 5.06
CA LYS A 164 10.36 -16.10 5.66
C LYS A 164 10.64 -15.28 6.91
N VAL A 165 10.30 -13.97 6.93
CA VAL A 165 10.46 -13.12 8.11
C VAL A 165 9.65 -13.66 9.27
N VAL A 166 8.37 -13.99 9.06
CA VAL A 166 7.50 -14.54 10.11
C VAL A 166 8.00 -15.88 10.61
N SER A 167 8.42 -16.78 9.71
CA SER A 167 9.01 -18.07 10.06
C SER A 167 10.29 -17.92 10.90
N ASP A 168 11.23 -17.09 10.41
CA ASP A 168 12.51 -16.88 11.11
C ASP A 168 12.31 -16.22 12.48
N LEU A 169 11.36 -15.29 12.64
CA LEU A 169 11.04 -14.68 13.94
C LEU A 169 10.48 -15.68 14.95
N ASN A 170 9.73 -16.68 14.50
CA ASN A 170 9.21 -17.74 15.35
C ASN A 170 10.35 -18.65 15.86
N ASP A 171 11.39 -18.83 15.06
CA ASP A 171 12.56 -19.64 15.40
C ASP A 171 13.66 -18.84 16.12
N TYR A 172 13.60 -17.50 16.06
CA TYR A 172 14.61 -16.61 16.63
C TYR A 172 14.52 -16.56 18.15
N ARG A 173 15.46 -17.25 18.83
CA ARG A 173 15.47 -17.45 20.30
C ARG A 173 16.32 -16.43 21.05
N ASP A 174 17.02 -15.55 20.33
CA ASP A 174 17.85 -14.54 20.96
C ASP A 174 17.01 -13.59 21.84
N THR A 175 17.62 -13.12 22.91
CA THR A 175 17.03 -12.19 23.87
C THR A 175 17.99 -11.04 24.08
N GLY A 176 17.46 -9.84 24.20
CA GLY A 176 18.24 -8.63 24.34
C GLY A 176 17.78 -7.54 23.39
N GLU A 177 18.44 -6.41 23.49
CA GLU A 177 18.04 -5.18 22.81
C GLU A 177 18.06 -5.32 21.27
N ASP A 178 19.12 -5.93 20.71
CA ASP A 178 19.23 -6.20 19.28
C ASP A 178 18.09 -7.09 18.75
N ALA A 179 17.73 -8.11 19.54
CA ALA A 179 16.65 -9.03 19.18
C ALA A 179 15.28 -8.35 19.28
N ASP A 180 15.09 -7.51 20.28
CA ASP A 180 13.88 -6.73 20.43
C ASP A 180 13.72 -5.71 19.31
N HIS A 181 14.82 -5.05 18.91
CA HIS A 181 14.81 -4.12 17.77
C HIS A 181 14.40 -4.84 16.48
N ALA A 182 14.99 -5.99 16.17
CA ALA A 182 14.62 -6.79 15.00
C ALA A 182 13.13 -7.17 14.99
N ARG A 183 12.58 -7.57 16.17
CA ARG A 183 11.15 -7.88 16.31
C ARG A 183 10.25 -6.65 16.13
N VAL A 184 10.67 -5.48 16.59
CA VAL A 184 9.92 -4.23 16.43
C VAL A 184 9.90 -3.81 14.97
N VAL A 185 11.05 -3.77 14.29
CA VAL A 185 11.16 -3.40 12.88
C VAL A 185 10.33 -4.35 12.01
N ALA A 186 10.48 -5.66 12.21
CA ALA A 186 9.72 -6.65 11.47
C ALA A 186 8.21 -6.58 11.78
N GLY A 187 7.85 -6.34 13.05
CA GLY A 187 6.45 -6.22 13.46
C GLY A 187 5.74 -5.01 12.85
N ILE A 188 6.43 -3.86 12.75
CA ILE A 188 5.89 -2.67 12.10
C ILE A 188 5.77 -2.92 10.59
N GLY A 189 6.82 -3.42 9.93
CA GLY A 189 6.83 -3.67 8.49
C GLY A 189 5.78 -4.69 8.06
N TYR A 190 5.69 -5.84 8.74
CA TYR A 190 4.68 -6.84 8.44
C TYR A 190 3.26 -6.38 8.77
N GLY A 191 3.10 -5.65 9.89
CA GLY A 191 1.83 -5.03 10.23
C GLY A 191 1.35 -4.06 9.16
N LYS A 192 2.24 -3.20 8.64
CA LYS A 192 1.96 -2.31 7.51
C LYS A 192 1.52 -3.11 6.27
N PHE A 193 2.28 -4.15 5.88
CA PHE A 193 1.92 -5.01 4.76
C PHE A 193 0.52 -5.64 4.92
N CYS A 194 0.17 -6.09 6.13
CA CYS A 194 -1.17 -6.61 6.40
C CYS A 194 -2.26 -5.54 6.28
N VAL A 195 -1.99 -4.30 6.73
CA VAL A 195 -2.91 -3.16 6.53
C VAL A 195 -3.08 -2.85 5.04
N ASP A 196 -1.96 -2.67 4.33
CA ASP A 196 -1.95 -2.33 2.91
C ASP A 196 -2.67 -3.39 2.05
N THR A 197 -2.67 -4.65 2.47
CA THR A 197 -3.33 -5.77 1.77
C THR A 197 -4.73 -6.11 2.33
N GLY A 198 -5.26 -5.31 3.25
CA GLY A 198 -6.61 -5.49 3.82
C GLY A 198 -6.75 -6.59 4.87
N ARG A 199 -5.66 -7.15 5.39
CA ARG A 199 -5.65 -8.21 6.43
C ARG A 199 -5.59 -7.61 7.84
N LEU A 200 -6.61 -6.83 8.21
CA LEU A 200 -6.58 -6.02 9.44
C LEU A 200 -6.58 -6.86 10.72
N ALA A 201 -7.26 -8.01 10.73
CA ALA A 201 -7.28 -8.92 11.88
C ALA A 201 -5.88 -9.48 12.19
N GLU A 202 -5.06 -9.68 11.15
CA GLU A 202 -3.67 -10.11 11.28
C GLU A 202 -2.74 -8.96 11.67
N ALA A 203 -2.96 -7.75 11.15
CA ALA A 203 -2.12 -6.59 11.41
C ALA A 203 -2.11 -6.18 12.90
N ASP A 204 -3.29 -6.15 13.56
CA ASP A 204 -3.43 -5.59 14.90
C ASP A 204 -2.53 -6.25 15.96
N PRO A 205 -2.44 -7.60 16.09
CA PRO A 205 -1.55 -8.21 17.07
C PRO A 205 -0.05 -7.95 16.81
N TRP A 206 0.37 -7.80 15.56
CA TRP A 206 1.76 -7.47 15.23
C TRP A 206 2.11 -6.05 15.64
N LEU A 207 1.26 -5.09 15.29
CA LEU A 207 1.47 -3.68 15.57
C LEU A 207 1.41 -3.39 17.08
N ARG A 208 0.48 -3.99 17.82
CA ARG A 208 0.40 -3.85 19.28
C ARG A 208 1.63 -4.42 19.99
N ARG A 209 2.13 -5.57 19.56
CA ARG A 209 3.35 -6.17 20.12
C ARG A 209 4.58 -5.31 19.84
N ALA A 210 4.70 -4.78 18.61
CA ALA A 210 5.77 -3.88 18.24
C ALA A 210 5.74 -2.59 19.08
N GLU A 211 4.58 -1.95 19.21
CA GLU A 211 4.39 -0.75 20.03
C GLU A 211 4.73 -1.00 21.50
N ALA A 212 4.22 -2.08 22.10
CA ALA A 212 4.48 -2.42 23.49
C ALA A 212 5.97 -2.67 23.76
N ARG A 213 6.64 -3.36 22.84
CA ARG A 213 8.09 -3.64 22.94
C ARG A 213 8.92 -2.37 22.75
N ALA A 214 8.58 -1.51 21.77
CA ALA A 214 9.23 -0.22 21.58
C ALA A 214 9.09 0.67 22.83
N ARG A 215 7.88 0.71 23.42
CA ARG A 215 7.63 1.44 24.67
C ARG A 215 8.46 0.90 25.83
N ALA A 216 8.57 -0.41 26.00
CA ALA A 216 9.33 -1.04 27.07
C ALA A 216 10.84 -0.72 26.99
N ASN A 217 11.36 -0.51 25.79
CA ASN A 217 12.76 -0.15 25.53
C ASN A 217 13.01 1.38 25.43
N GLY A 218 11.94 2.22 25.53
CA GLY A 218 12.09 3.68 25.42
C GLY A 218 12.33 4.17 23.97
N TRP A 219 11.99 3.38 22.95
CA TRP A 219 12.19 3.72 21.53
C TRP A 219 11.01 4.54 20.99
N GLU A 220 11.04 5.85 21.26
CA GLU A 220 9.91 6.72 20.95
C GLU A 220 9.56 6.77 19.46
N LEU A 221 10.56 6.83 18.56
CA LEU A 221 10.31 6.85 17.11
C LEU A 221 9.65 5.55 16.63
N ALA A 222 10.14 4.40 17.06
CA ALA A 222 9.57 3.11 16.68
C ALA A 222 8.15 2.95 17.24
N MET A 223 7.89 3.43 18.46
CA MET A 223 6.54 3.47 19.04
C MET A 223 5.61 4.34 18.19
N ALA A 224 6.04 5.55 17.81
CA ALA A 224 5.23 6.46 17.00
C ALA A 224 4.94 5.88 15.59
N ARG A 225 5.90 5.19 14.98
CA ARG A 225 5.70 4.47 13.72
C ARG A 225 4.67 3.35 13.85
N ALA A 226 4.74 2.56 14.92
CA ALA A 226 3.72 1.53 15.18
C ALA A 226 2.33 2.15 15.38
N GLN A 227 2.22 3.30 16.05
CA GLN A 227 0.97 4.05 16.20
C GLN A 227 0.45 4.56 14.84
N LEU A 228 1.31 5.06 13.96
CA LEU A 228 0.92 5.49 12.61
C LEU A 228 0.35 4.31 11.79
N GLU A 229 0.96 3.14 11.84
CA GLU A 229 0.40 1.95 11.17
C GLU A 229 -0.92 1.49 11.80
N ARG A 230 -1.07 1.63 13.11
CA ARG A 230 -2.36 1.38 13.79
C ARG A 230 -3.42 2.41 13.39
N ALA A 231 -3.03 3.67 13.17
CA ALA A 231 -3.93 4.69 12.64
C ALA A 231 -4.43 4.32 11.23
N ALA A 232 -3.54 3.84 10.37
CA ALA A 232 -3.91 3.32 9.05
C ALA A 232 -4.90 2.14 9.14
N ALA A 233 -4.66 1.21 10.08
CA ALA A 233 -5.59 0.10 10.34
C ALA A 233 -6.96 0.58 10.86
N ARG A 234 -7.00 1.61 11.71
CA ARG A 234 -8.24 2.23 12.20
C ARG A 234 -9.01 2.90 11.08
N TRP A 235 -8.32 3.66 10.22
CA TRP A 235 -8.92 4.23 9.03
C TRP A 235 -9.58 3.15 8.15
N ALA A 236 -8.84 2.09 7.83
CA ALA A 236 -9.34 0.96 7.04
C ALA A 236 -10.51 0.21 7.72
N ALA A 237 -10.70 0.38 9.03
CA ALA A 237 -11.82 -0.14 9.80
C ALA A 237 -12.96 0.88 10.00
N ASN A 238 -12.94 2.05 9.33
CA ASN A 238 -13.88 3.17 9.49
C ASN A 238 -13.90 3.80 10.90
N ASP A 239 -12.83 3.67 11.67
CA ASP A 239 -12.66 4.33 12.96
C ASP A 239 -11.89 5.65 12.78
N HIS A 240 -12.58 6.67 12.30
CA HIS A 240 -11.98 7.98 11.98
C HIS A 240 -11.46 8.69 13.25
N ALA A 241 -12.21 8.61 14.34
CA ALA A 241 -11.80 9.22 15.63
C ALA A 241 -10.53 8.56 16.18
N GLY A 242 -10.46 7.22 16.16
CA GLY A 242 -9.26 6.48 16.57
C GLY A 242 -8.07 6.76 15.64
N THR A 243 -8.31 6.99 14.36
CA THR A 243 -7.28 7.41 13.40
C THR A 243 -6.69 8.76 13.77
N GLU A 244 -7.54 9.78 13.95
CA GLU A 244 -7.11 11.13 14.29
C GLU A 244 -6.34 11.17 15.63
N GLN A 245 -6.81 10.44 16.64
CA GLN A 245 -6.13 10.34 17.92
C GLN A 245 -4.71 9.79 17.76
N LEU A 246 -4.56 8.62 17.11
CA LEU A 246 -3.27 7.96 16.96
C LEU A 246 -2.28 8.79 16.11
N VAL A 247 -2.76 9.44 15.05
CA VAL A 247 -1.90 10.34 14.23
C VAL A 247 -1.47 11.55 15.03
N SER A 248 -2.38 12.16 15.80
CA SER A 248 -2.06 13.33 16.64
C SER A 248 -1.05 13.00 17.74
N GLU A 249 -1.05 11.78 18.28
CA GLU A 249 -0.05 11.28 19.23
C GLU A 249 1.30 11.00 18.56
N ALA A 250 1.30 10.39 17.35
CA ALA A 250 2.51 9.99 16.64
C ALA A 250 3.25 11.17 15.97
N TYR A 251 2.50 12.11 15.37
CA TYR A 251 3.06 13.18 14.54
C TYR A 251 4.16 14.02 15.22
N PRO A 252 4.01 14.51 16.48
CA PRO A 252 5.04 15.32 17.12
C PRO A 252 6.38 14.59 17.27
N VAL A 253 6.33 13.28 17.52
CA VAL A 253 7.53 12.44 17.63
C VAL A 253 8.17 12.26 16.26
N ILE A 254 7.39 11.85 15.26
CA ILE A 254 7.84 11.64 13.88
C ILE A 254 8.46 12.92 13.31
N ALA A 255 7.82 14.08 13.53
CA ALA A 255 8.30 15.39 13.08
C ALA A 255 9.63 15.77 13.73
N ARG A 256 9.79 15.55 15.05
CA ARG A 256 11.03 15.79 15.77
C ARG A 256 12.22 15.00 15.20
N HIS A 257 11.97 13.77 14.74
CA HIS A 257 12.97 12.91 14.09
C HIS A 257 13.11 13.15 12.58
N ALA A 258 12.41 14.14 12.01
CA ALA A 258 12.48 14.54 10.60
C ALA A 258 12.28 13.36 9.62
N ARG A 259 11.31 12.47 9.91
CA ARG A 259 10.98 11.31 9.05
C ARG A 259 9.99 11.71 7.96
N THR A 260 10.51 12.31 6.90
CA THR A 260 9.73 12.98 5.84
C THR A 260 8.62 12.11 5.26
N HIS A 261 8.89 10.83 4.99
CA HIS A 261 7.88 9.90 4.48
C HIS A 261 6.75 9.67 5.50
N ASP A 262 7.10 9.42 6.76
CA ASP A 262 6.12 9.19 7.82
C ASP A 262 5.34 10.48 8.14
N ILE A 263 5.99 11.66 8.04
CA ILE A 263 5.32 12.98 8.14
C ILE A 263 4.25 13.12 7.05
N ALA A 264 4.60 12.82 5.80
CA ALA A 264 3.64 12.88 4.70
C ALA A 264 2.45 11.95 4.91
N ARG A 265 2.68 10.74 5.44
CA ARG A 265 1.61 9.80 5.80
C ARG A 265 0.73 10.31 6.95
N CYS A 266 1.29 10.98 7.94
CA CYS A 266 0.49 11.65 8.98
C CYS A 266 -0.44 12.69 8.35
N TRP A 267 0.07 13.55 7.46
CA TRP A 267 -0.74 14.54 6.74
C TRP A 267 -1.80 13.90 5.84
N LEU A 268 -1.51 12.76 5.21
CA LEU A 268 -2.52 12.01 4.46
C LEU A 268 -3.72 11.65 5.33
N TYR A 269 -3.49 11.00 6.48
CA TYR A 269 -4.57 10.54 7.36
C TYR A 269 -5.30 11.70 8.06
N LEU A 270 -4.61 12.78 8.42
CA LEU A 270 -5.25 14.00 8.92
C LEU A 270 -6.16 14.62 7.85
N GLY A 271 -5.70 14.71 6.61
CA GLY A 271 -6.53 15.17 5.50
C GLY A 271 -7.78 14.33 5.30
N LEU A 272 -7.64 13.00 5.35
CA LEU A 272 -8.78 12.07 5.24
C LEU A 272 -9.80 12.27 6.39
N THR A 273 -9.35 12.44 7.63
CA THR A 273 -10.25 12.69 8.77
C THR A 273 -10.94 14.06 8.67
N ARG A 274 -10.22 15.09 8.15
CA ARG A 274 -10.80 16.41 7.87
C ARG A 274 -11.86 16.35 6.77
N LEU A 275 -11.56 15.64 5.69
CA LEU A 275 -12.54 15.44 4.61
C LEU A 275 -13.79 14.72 5.15
N GLY A 276 -13.62 13.64 5.91
CA GLY A 276 -14.73 12.89 6.53
C GLY A 276 -15.59 13.72 7.48
N SER A 277 -15.06 14.80 8.04
CA SER A 277 -15.81 15.79 8.86
C SER A 277 -16.37 16.97 8.06
N GLY A 278 -16.23 16.98 6.71
CA GLY A 278 -16.68 18.08 5.84
C GLY A 278 -15.75 19.30 5.80
N ALA A 279 -14.61 19.27 6.49
CA ALA A 279 -13.66 20.38 6.54
C ALA A 279 -12.74 20.36 5.30
N LEU A 280 -13.29 20.72 4.13
CA LEU A 280 -12.64 20.59 2.81
C LEU A 280 -11.34 21.39 2.71
N GLU A 281 -11.32 22.64 3.15
CA GLU A 281 -10.13 23.50 3.12
C GLU A 281 -9.00 22.93 3.98
N ALA A 282 -9.32 22.50 5.22
CA ALA A 282 -8.35 21.89 6.11
C ALA A 282 -7.82 20.55 5.57
N ALA A 283 -8.64 19.79 4.84
CA ALA A 283 -8.20 18.57 4.16
C ALA A 283 -7.20 18.88 3.05
N ASP A 284 -7.49 19.89 2.21
CA ASP A 284 -6.59 20.29 1.11
C ASP A 284 -5.25 20.80 1.63
N GLU A 285 -5.24 21.63 2.70
CA GLU A 285 -4.00 22.07 3.37
C GLU A 285 -3.15 20.88 3.85
N CYS A 286 -3.77 19.88 4.48
CA CYS A 286 -3.07 18.67 4.91
C CYS A 286 -2.43 17.94 3.72
N TRP A 287 -3.15 17.82 2.61
CA TRP A 287 -2.66 17.11 1.43
C TRP A 287 -1.63 17.90 0.63
N GLU A 288 -1.65 19.24 0.67
CA GLU A 288 -0.55 20.06 0.15
C GLU A 288 0.76 19.80 0.90
N HIS A 289 0.70 19.63 2.23
CA HIS A 289 1.86 19.24 3.01
C HIS A 289 2.37 17.84 2.62
N ALA A 290 1.49 16.86 2.48
CA ALA A 290 1.84 15.51 2.07
C ALA A 290 2.45 15.50 0.65
N GLU A 291 1.84 16.21 -0.30
CA GLU A 291 2.32 16.35 -1.67
C GLU A 291 3.74 16.92 -1.73
N ARG A 292 4.01 18.00 -1.00
CA ARG A 292 5.32 18.64 -0.94
C ARG A 292 6.39 17.65 -0.49
N HIS A 293 6.14 16.93 0.60
CA HIS A 293 7.09 15.95 1.14
C HIS A 293 7.34 14.78 0.19
N TRP A 294 6.31 14.22 -0.44
CA TRP A 294 6.51 13.13 -1.41
C TRP A 294 7.15 13.59 -2.71
N ARG A 295 6.95 14.84 -3.12
CA ARG A 295 7.64 15.46 -4.26
C ARG A 295 9.14 15.60 -3.98
N GLU A 296 9.51 16.08 -2.79
CA GLU A 296 10.90 16.16 -2.34
C GLU A 296 11.58 14.78 -2.27
N LEU A 297 10.84 13.75 -1.87
CA LEU A 297 11.33 12.36 -1.80
C LEU A 297 11.34 11.63 -3.15
N GLY A 298 10.77 12.21 -4.21
CA GLY A 298 10.66 11.56 -5.52
C GLY A 298 9.82 10.27 -5.49
N LYS A 299 8.67 10.27 -4.79
CA LYS A 299 7.77 9.12 -4.65
C LYS A 299 6.53 9.25 -5.56
N PRO A 300 6.62 8.89 -6.86
CA PRO A 300 5.59 9.16 -7.85
C PRO A 300 4.25 8.47 -7.55
N LEU A 301 4.25 7.25 -7.02
CA LEU A 301 3.01 6.52 -6.72
C LEU A 301 2.25 7.14 -5.54
N TYR A 302 2.95 7.67 -4.54
CA TYR A 302 2.31 8.43 -3.46
C TYR A 302 1.80 9.79 -3.94
N LEU A 303 2.55 10.47 -4.82
CA LEU A 303 2.10 11.71 -5.46
C LEU A 303 0.84 11.48 -6.30
N HIS A 304 0.81 10.43 -7.11
CA HIS A 304 -0.37 10.03 -7.86
C HIS A 304 -1.61 9.92 -6.96
N ARG A 305 -1.50 9.19 -5.84
CA ARG A 305 -2.61 9.00 -4.90
C ARG A 305 -3.08 10.31 -4.27
N ILE A 306 -2.15 11.18 -3.86
CA ILE A 306 -2.53 12.44 -3.22
C ILE A 306 -3.19 13.42 -4.19
N LEU A 307 -2.77 13.45 -5.46
CA LEU A 307 -3.42 14.25 -6.49
C LEU A 307 -4.87 13.78 -6.74
N LEU A 308 -5.11 12.47 -6.75
CA LEU A 308 -6.48 11.93 -6.81
C LEU A 308 -7.31 12.36 -5.59
N GLN A 309 -6.74 12.37 -4.39
CA GLN A 309 -7.46 12.87 -3.21
C GLN A 309 -7.78 14.37 -3.32
N ARG A 310 -6.84 15.19 -3.76
CA ARG A 310 -7.06 16.62 -3.94
C ARG A 310 -8.12 16.91 -5.01
N SER A 311 -8.22 16.06 -6.05
CA SER A 311 -9.26 16.23 -7.07
C SER A 311 -10.68 16.03 -6.51
N TRP A 312 -10.89 15.26 -5.43
CA TRP A 312 -12.18 15.20 -4.74
C TRP A 312 -12.60 16.55 -4.17
N ILE A 313 -11.67 17.32 -3.60
CA ILE A 313 -11.94 18.68 -3.12
C ILE A 313 -12.46 19.57 -4.27
N ALA A 314 -11.78 19.48 -5.42
CA ALA A 314 -12.21 20.22 -6.61
C ALA A 314 -13.60 19.80 -7.09
N ILE A 315 -13.94 18.50 -7.04
CA ILE A 315 -15.29 17.99 -7.35
C ILE A 315 -16.33 18.58 -6.38
N PHE A 316 -16.08 18.54 -5.07
CA PHE A 316 -17.01 19.05 -4.06
C PHE A 316 -17.22 20.57 -4.17
N TRP A 317 -16.24 21.30 -4.68
CA TRP A 317 -16.37 22.72 -5.01
C TRP A 317 -16.90 22.99 -6.41
N SER A 318 -17.35 21.97 -7.14
CA SER A 318 -17.81 22.07 -8.54
C SER A 318 -16.77 22.67 -9.50
N ARG A 319 -15.47 22.56 -9.16
CA ARG A 319 -14.34 22.98 -10.00
C ARG A 319 -13.85 21.81 -10.87
N PHE A 320 -14.71 21.36 -11.78
CA PHE A 320 -14.47 20.14 -12.56
C PHE A 320 -13.24 20.21 -13.46
N ALA A 321 -12.96 21.40 -14.04
CA ALA A 321 -11.74 21.60 -14.85
C ALA A 321 -10.46 21.39 -14.01
N ASP A 322 -10.42 21.89 -12.77
CA ASP A 322 -9.30 21.71 -11.86
C ASP A 322 -9.15 20.22 -11.47
N ALA A 323 -10.27 19.53 -11.27
CA ALA A 323 -10.25 18.09 -10.99
C ALA A 323 -9.65 17.28 -12.16
N VAL A 324 -10.05 17.62 -13.42
CA VAL A 324 -9.50 16.98 -14.62
C VAL A 324 -8.00 17.23 -14.73
N GLU A 325 -7.53 18.45 -14.44
CA GLU A 325 -6.11 18.81 -14.47
C GLU A 325 -5.30 18.01 -13.45
N LEU A 326 -5.79 17.88 -12.21
CA LEU A 326 -5.13 17.07 -11.17
C LEU A 326 -5.06 15.59 -11.56
N ILE A 327 -6.11 15.06 -12.18
CA ILE A 327 -6.13 13.68 -12.68
C ILE A 327 -5.16 13.50 -13.86
N ALA A 328 -5.05 14.50 -14.74
CA ALA A 328 -4.08 14.47 -15.84
C ALA A 328 -2.63 14.43 -15.30
N GLN A 329 -2.31 15.27 -14.31
CA GLN A 329 -1.01 15.23 -13.63
C GLN A 329 -0.76 13.88 -12.93
N ALA A 330 -1.79 13.31 -12.30
CA ALA A 330 -1.70 11.97 -11.70
C ALA A 330 -1.42 10.88 -12.74
N ARG A 331 -1.98 11.00 -13.96
CA ARG A 331 -1.71 10.10 -15.09
C ARG A 331 -0.27 10.22 -15.57
N GLU A 332 0.25 11.44 -15.72
CA GLU A 332 1.64 11.67 -16.12
C GLU A 332 2.65 11.00 -15.16
N LEU A 333 2.34 11.00 -13.86
CA LEU A 333 3.15 10.31 -12.86
C LEU A 333 3.15 8.78 -13.09
N LEU A 334 1.99 8.19 -13.43
CA LEU A 334 1.93 6.77 -13.78
C LEU A 334 2.67 6.47 -15.08
N ASP A 335 2.49 7.29 -16.11
CA ASP A 335 3.12 7.13 -17.42
C ASP A 335 4.66 7.24 -17.34
N SER A 336 5.17 8.05 -16.41
CA SER A 336 6.60 8.19 -16.15
C SER A 336 7.18 7.11 -15.24
N SER A 337 6.34 6.35 -14.54
CA SER A 337 6.77 5.31 -13.61
C SER A 337 6.89 3.95 -14.33
N PRO A 338 8.06 3.29 -14.32
CA PRO A 338 8.20 1.96 -14.92
C PRO A 338 7.44 0.86 -14.14
N ARG A 339 6.84 1.20 -13.01
CA ARG A 339 6.19 0.27 -12.06
C ARG A 339 4.69 0.50 -11.91
N SER A 340 4.11 1.39 -12.74
CA SER A 340 2.66 1.58 -12.76
C SER A 340 1.96 0.29 -13.20
N SER A 341 0.85 -0.02 -12.54
CA SER A 341 0.05 -1.21 -12.80
C SER A 341 -1.24 -0.88 -13.54
N TRP A 342 -1.79 -1.84 -14.25
CA TRP A 342 -3.10 -1.71 -14.92
C TRP A 342 -4.21 -1.30 -13.92
N LEU A 343 -4.11 -1.75 -12.68
CA LEU A 343 -5.10 -1.44 -11.63
C LEU A 343 -5.13 0.06 -11.29
N GLN A 344 -3.94 0.70 -11.24
CA GLN A 344 -3.85 2.14 -10.99
C GLN A 344 -4.51 2.93 -12.13
N TYR A 345 -4.34 2.52 -13.39
CA TYR A 345 -5.03 3.14 -14.53
C TYR A 345 -6.54 2.91 -14.48
N ALA A 346 -6.99 1.72 -14.11
CA ALA A 346 -8.42 1.43 -13.98
C ALA A 346 -9.09 2.28 -12.88
N LEU A 347 -8.45 2.43 -11.72
CA LEU A 347 -8.95 3.28 -10.64
C LEU A 347 -8.92 4.77 -11.03
N LEU A 348 -7.89 5.22 -11.75
CA LEU A 348 -7.79 6.58 -12.28
C LEU A 348 -8.90 6.87 -13.30
N ASP A 349 -9.15 5.95 -14.23
CA ASP A 349 -10.24 6.09 -15.23
C ASP A 349 -11.61 6.10 -14.54
N SER A 350 -11.82 5.23 -13.54
CA SER A 350 -13.05 5.27 -12.75
C SER A 350 -13.24 6.63 -12.07
N HIS A 351 -12.17 7.19 -11.51
CA HIS A 351 -12.22 8.49 -10.86
C HIS A 351 -12.47 9.64 -11.85
N LEU A 352 -11.82 9.61 -13.02
CA LEU A 352 -12.12 10.57 -14.10
C LEU A 352 -13.58 10.48 -14.54
N GLY A 353 -14.13 9.27 -14.62
CA GLY A 353 -15.56 9.05 -14.87
C GLY A 353 -16.45 9.66 -13.78
N THR A 354 -16.00 9.72 -12.53
CA THR A 354 -16.70 10.40 -11.45
C THR A 354 -16.74 11.93 -11.67
N VAL A 355 -15.63 12.52 -12.15
CA VAL A 355 -15.60 13.95 -12.49
C VAL A 355 -16.59 14.25 -13.63
N TRP A 356 -16.56 13.47 -14.72
CA TRP A 356 -17.48 13.63 -15.84
C TRP A 356 -18.95 13.47 -15.43
N ARG A 357 -19.24 12.52 -14.52
CA ARG A 357 -20.58 12.34 -13.97
C ARG A 357 -21.01 13.57 -13.17
N ALA A 358 -20.17 14.07 -12.26
CA ALA A 358 -20.49 15.25 -11.44
C ALA A 358 -20.71 16.49 -12.28
N ASP A 359 -19.88 16.73 -13.29
CA ASP A 359 -20.01 17.82 -14.25
C ASP A 359 -21.29 17.70 -15.12
N ALA A 360 -21.63 16.47 -15.54
CA ALA A 360 -22.88 16.20 -16.24
C ALA A 360 -24.12 16.53 -15.39
N LEU A 361 -24.10 16.10 -14.13
CA LEU A 361 -25.20 16.37 -13.19
C LEU A 361 -25.37 17.89 -12.95
N ALA A 362 -24.27 18.65 -12.91
CA ALA A 362 -24.33 20.10 -12.83
C ALA A 362 -24.99 20.74 -14.09
N ASP A 363 -24.63 20.27 -15.30
CA ASP A 363 -25.31 20.70 -16.55
C ASP A 363 -26.80 20.34 -16.52
N LEU A 364 -27.19 19.23 -15.92
CA LEU A 364 -28.58 18.79 -15.79
C LEU A 364 -29.34 19.51 -14.66
N GLY A 365 -28.72 20.48 -14.01
CA GLY A 365 -29.33 21.30 -12.96
C GLY A 365 -29.39 20.64 -11.58
N PHE A 366 -28.63 19.56 -11.36
CA PHE A 366 -28.49 18.96 -10.05
C PHE A 366 -27.64 19.89 -9.17
N ASP A 367 -28.27 20.50 -8.17
CA ASP A 367 -27.56 21.32 -7.18
C ASP A 367 -26.95 20.38 -6.11
N SER A 368 -25.65 20.22 -6.18
CA SER A 368 -24.88 19.46 -5.19
C SER A 368 -24.48 20.28 -3.96
N SER A 369 -24.85 21.58 -3.92
CA SER A 369 -24.59 22.42 -2.74
C SER A 369 -25.40 21.90 -1.56
N GLY A 370 -24.71 21.31 -0.59
CA GLY A 370 -25.29 20.88 0.68
C GLY A 370 -25.39 22.02 1.68
N ASP A 371 -26.01 21.73 2.81
CA ASP A 371 -25.92 22.60 3.98
C ASP A 371 -24.44 22.70 4.41
N PRO A 372 -23.89 23.92 4.65
CA PRO A 372 -22.51 24.08 5.14
C PRO A 372 -22.19 23.29 6.41
N ASP A 373 -23.21 22.94 7.19
CA ASP A 373 -23.07 22.15 8.42
C ASP A 373 -23.26 20.63 8.19
N GLU A 374 -23.55 20.21 6.96
CA GLU A 374 -23.76 18.81 6.59
C GLU A 374 -22.42 18.07 6.47
N THR A 375 -22.33 16.88 7.04
CA THR A 375 -21.16 16.02 6.87
C THR A 375 -21.09 15.49 5.44
N LEU A 376 -19.89 15.14 4.97
CA LEU A 376 -19.71 14.55 3.64
C LEU A 376 -20.57 13.31 3.43
N GLN A 377 -20.74 12.48 4.50
CA GLN A 377 -21.56 11.27 4.44
C GLN A 377 -23.05 11.59 4.29
N GLU A 378 -23.54 12.64 4.93
CA GLU A 378 -24.92 13.12 4.78
C GLU A 378 -25.14 13.71 3.39
N THR A 379 -24.17 14.47 2.88
CA THR A 379 -24.19 14.98 1.50
C THR A 379 -24.24 13.82 0.49
N GLU A 380 -23.40 12.80 0.64
CA GLU A 380 -23.43 11.62 -0.25
C GLU A 380 -24.75 10.85 -0.14
N ALA A 381 -25.30 10.68 1.07
CA ALA A 381 -26.59 10.01 1.27
C ALA A 381 -27.71 10.79 0.58
N ARG A 382 -27.75 12.12 0.74
CA ARG A 382 -28.72 13.00 0.07
C ARG A 382 -28.57 12.96 -1.45
N GLN A 383 -27.34 12.95 -1.96
CA GLN A 383 -27.09 12.81 -3.40
C GLN A 383 -27.57 11.43 -3.89
N ALA A 384 -27.37 10.38 -3.13
CA ALA A 384 -27.86 9.05 -3.49
C ALA A 384 -29.41 8.97 -3.48
N GLU A 385 -30.08 9.64 -2.54
CA GLU A 385 -31.54 9.74 -2.53
C GLU A 385 -32.08 10.54 -3.72
N GLY A 386 -31.33 11.54 -4.22
CA GLY A 386 -31.67 12.34 -5.39
C GLY A 386 -31.40 11.66 -6.72
N LEU A 387 -30.73 10.51 -6.75
CA LEU A 387 -30.45 9.78 -7.99
C LEU A 387 -31.71 9.38 -8.73
N GLY A 388 -31.78 9.71 -10.01
CA GLY A 388 -32.90 9.40 -10.90
C GLY A 388 -33.95 10.52 -11.02
N ILE A 389 -33.79 11.64 -10.33
CA ILE A 389 -34.59 12.85 -10.54
C ILE A 389 -33.73 13.87 -11.29
N LEU A 390 -33.63 13.70 -12.61
CA LEU A 390 -32.97 14.70 -13.47
C LEU A 390 -33.96 15.82 -13.73
N HIS A 391 -33.62 17.05 -13.34
CA HIS A 391 -34.45 18.23 -13.52
C HIS A 391 -34.15 18.99 -14.82
N GLY A 392 -33.28 18.44 -15.67
CA GLY A 392 -32.93 19.07 -16.97
C GLY A 392 -34.14 19.11 -17.90
N GLU A 393 -34.37 20.26 -18.54
CA GLU A 393 -35.40 20.39 -19.55
C GLU A 393 -34.96 19.65 -20.82
N ILE A 394 -35.68 18.58 -21.17
CA ILE A 394 -35.37 17.72 -22.33
C ILE A 394 -35.32 18.57 -23.60
N GLY A 395 -34.23 18.45 -24.34
CA GLY A 395 -34.07 19.14 -25.64
C GLY A 395 -33.27 20.44 -25.58
N THR A 396 -32.84 20.88 -24.39
CA THR A 396 -31.90 22.02 -24.25
C THR A 396 -30.46 21.59 -24.57
N ASP A 397 -29.60 22.56 -24.87
CA ASP A 397 -28.17 22.31 -25.10
C ASP A 397 -27.48 21.77 -23.85
N GLU A 398 -27.93 22.24 -22.67
CA GLU A 398 -27.46 21.75 -21.35
C GLU A 398 -27.79 20.28 -21.19
N TYR A 399 -29.02 19.86 -21.47
CA TYR A 399 -29.45 18.48 -21.42
C TYR A 399 -28.56 17.58 -22.30
N TRP A 400 -28.34 17.96 -23.55
CA TRP A 400 -27.54 17.16 -24.48
C TRP A 400 -26.05 17.12 -24.10
N ARG A 401 -25.51 18.22 -23.55
CA ARG A 401 -24.14 18.20 -22.98
C ARG A 401 -24.03 17.24 -21.82
N GLY A 402 -24.97 17.30 -20.86
CA GLY A 402 -25.01 16.42 -19.71
C GLY A 402 -25.08 14.96 -20.14
N MET A 403 -25.98 14.60 -21.06
CA MET A 403 -26.11 13.22 -21.57
C MET A 403 -24.84 12.75 -22.29
N THR A 404 -24.16 13.62 -23.02
CA THR A 404 -22.88 13.29 -23.68
C THR A 404 -21.76 13.02 -22.62
N LYS A 405 -21.71 13.82 -21.57
CA LYS A 405 -20.75 13.62 -20.47
C LYS A 405 -21.05 12.33 -19.70
N LEU A 406 -22.34 11.98 -19.48
CA LEU A 406 -22.71 10.69 -18.85
C LEU A 406 -22.30 9.50 -19.71
N GLN A 407 -22.45 9.58 -21.03
CA GLN A 407 -21.92 8.56 -21.94
C GLN A 407 -20.39 8.42 -21.79
N GLN A 408 -19.65 9.53 -21.77
CA GLN A 408 -18.20 9.51 -21.57
C GLN A 408 -17.83 8.92 -20.20
N ALA A 409 -18.59 9.25 -19.16
CA ALA A 409 -18.41 8.66 -17.83
C ALA A 409 -18.65 7.14 -17.83
N ALA A 410 -19.67 6.64 -18.55
CA ALA A 410 -19.93 5.21 -18.70
C ALA A 410 -18.78 4.48 -19.39
N GLU A 411 -18.23 5.07 -20.48
CA GLU A 411 -17.08 4.52 -21.22
C GLU A 411 -15.80 4.41 -20.35
N LEU A 412 -15.72 5.14 -19.25
CA LEU A 412 -14.61 5.06 -18.29
C LEU A 412 -14.97 4.15 -17.11
N LYS A 413 -16.11 4.38 -16.46
CA LYS A 413 -16.46 3.70 -15.21
C LYS A 413 -16.81 2.21 -15.41
N VAL A 414 -17.55 1.86 -16.45
CA VAL A 414 -17.99 0.47 -16.61
C VAL A 414 -16.83 -0.49 -16.86
N PRO A 415 -15.93 -0.26 -17.86
CA PRO A 415 -14.79 -1.15 -18.05
C PRO A 415 -13.84 -1.18 -16.84
N ALA A 416 -13.64 -0.03 -16.17
CA ALA A 416 -12.86 0.02 -14.95
C ALA A 416 -13.49 -0.81 -13.82
N ALA A 417 -14.82 -0.71 -13.64
CA ALA A 417 -15.54 -1.47 -12.63
C ALA A 417 -15.45 -2.99 -12.86
N LEU A 418 -15.58 -3.44 -14.10
CA LEU A 418 -15.43 -4.84 -14.45
C LEU A 418 -14.00 -5.36 -14.19
N ALA A 419 -12.99 -4.58 -14.58
CA ALA A 419 -11.59 -4.94 -14.36
C ALA A 419 -11.25 -4.99 -12.86
N VAL A 420 -11.65 -3.97 -12.09
CA VAL A 420 -11.42 -3.88 -10.64
C VAL A 420 -12.16 -5.00 -9.89
N ASP A 421 -13.39 -5.31 -10.29
CA ASP A 421 -14.15 -6.42 -9.68
C ASP A 421 -13.53 -7.78 -9.94
N SER A 422 -12.89 -7.97 -11.09
CA SER A 422 -12.25 -9.25 -11.43
C SER A 422 -11.12 -9.64 -10.48
N VAL A 423 -10.48 -8.66 -9.83
CA VAL A 423 -9.38 -8.87 -8.87
C VAL A 423 -9.78 -9.77 -7.70
N ARG A 424 -11.02 -9.65 -7.22
CA ARG A 424 -11.49 -10.45 -6.07
C ARG A 424 -11.38 -11.97 -6.30
N TYR A 425 -11.36 -12.41 -7.55
CA TYR A 425 -11.23 -13.82 -7.89
C TYR A 425 -9.79 -14.34 -7.79
N SER A 426 -8.79 -13.44 -7.79
CA SER A 426 -7.38 -13.78 -7.64
C SER A 426 -6.85 -13.62 -6.20
N ILE A 427 -7.65 -13.08 -5.28
CA ILE A 427 -7.27 -12.91 -3.87
C ILE A 427 -7.58 -14.20 -3.11
N ALA A 428 -6.54 -14.91 -2.64
CA ALA A 428 -6.70 -16.17 -1.90
C ALA A 428 -7.25 -15.96 -0.48
N ASP A 429 -6.77 -14.91 0.21
CA ASP A 429 -7.21 -14.60 1.58
C ASP A 429 -8.67 -14.14 1.61
N ALA A 430 -9.50 -14.79 2.43
CA ALA A 430 -10.93 -14.55 2.47
C ALA A 430 -11.29 -13.17 3.04
N ASP A 431 -10.57 -12.71 4.07
CA ASP A 431 -10.82 -11.41 4.69
C ASP A 431 -10.38 -10.26 3.77
N ALA A 432 -9.22 -10.39 3.12
CA ALA A 432 -8.75 -9.43 2.12
C ALA A 432 -9.71 -9.37 0.92
N ARG A 433 -10.20 -10.51 0.43
CA ARG A 433 -11.19 -10.58 -0.66
C ARG A 433 -12.51 -9.91 -0.30
N ALA A 434 -13.04 -10.18 0.90
CA ALA A 434 -14.27 -9.56 1.38
C ALA A 434 -14.09 -8.04 1.53
N ARG A 435 -12.95 -7.61 2.03
CA ARG A 435 -12.63 -6.19 2.17
C ARG A 435 -12.46 -5.51 0.82
N TRP A 436 -11.75 -6.12 -0.12
CA TRP A 436 -11.68 -5.64 -1.50
C TRP A 436 -13.06 -5.44 -2.11
N ALA A 437 -13.93 -6.43 -1.98
CA ALA A 437 -15.29 -6.36 -2.50
C ALA A 437 -16.12 -5.23 -1.87
N ALA A 438 -15.95 -4.97 -0.59
CA ALA A 438 -16.71 -3.95 0.15
C ALA A 438 -16.16 -2.53 -0.04
N THR A 439 -14.83 -2.37 -0.07
CA THR A 439 -14.20 -1.03 -0.01
C THR A 439 -13.71 -0.52 -1.36
N VAL A 440 -13.52 -1.39 -2.35
CA VAL A 440 -13.01 -1.01 -3.68
C VAL A 440 -14.00 -1.37 -4.78
N SER A 441 -14.25 -2.68 -4.97
CA SER A 441 -15.09 -3.17 -6.06
C SER A 441 -16.55 -2.71 -5.94
N GLY A 442 -17.12 -2.73 -4.74
CA GLY A 442 -18.49 -2.27 -4.48
C GLY A 442 -18.74 -0.81 -4.86
N PRO A 443 -17.97 0.15 -4.32
CA PRO A 443 -18.09 1.56 -4.69
C PRO A 443 -17.89 1.83 -6.18
N VAL A 444 -16.90 1.20 -6.82
CA VAL A 444 -16.64 1.39 -8.26
C VAL A 444 -17.81 0.85 -9.10
N LEU A 445 -18.38 -0.31 -8.74
CA LEU A 445 -19.59 -0.84 -9.40
C LEU A 445 -20.81 0.05 -9.15
N ALA A 446 -21.01 0.53 -7.92
CA ALA A 446 -22.10 1.45 -7.61
C ALA A 446 -22.03 2.71 -8.49
N GLY A 447 -20.83 3.24 -8.70
CA GLY A 447 -20.60 4.35 -9.64
C GLY A 447 -20.95 4.02 -11.09
N ALA A 448 -20.66 2.81 -11.56
CA ALA A 448 -21.07 2.34 -12.90
C ALA A 448 -22.60 2.25 -13.02
N PHE A 449 -23.28 1.71 -12.01
CA PHE A 449 -24.76 1.67 -11.95
C PHE A 449 -25.36 3.08 -11.95
N ALA A 450 -24.82 4.00 -11.16
CA ALA A 450 -25.30 5.37 -11.07
C ALA A 450 -25.24 6.08 -12.42
N VAL A 451 -24.11 5.97 -13.12
CA VAL A 451 -23.95 6.56 -14.46
C VAL A 451 -24.92 5.94 -15.47
N ALA A 452 -25.09 4.60 -15.48
CA ALA A 452 -26.01 3.93 -16.37
C ALA A 452 -27.46 4.38 -16.13
N TRP A 453 -27.84 4.58 -14.86
CA TRP A 453 -29.15 5.05 -14.45
C TRP A 453 -29.41 6.50 -14.88
N GLU A 454 -28.46 7.39 -14.60
CA GLU A 454 -28.56 8.83 -14.92
C GLU A 454 -28.50 9.09 -16.43
N TRP A 455 -27.79 8.22 -17.17
CA TRP A 455 -27.77 8.22 -18.64
C TRP A 455 -29.04 7.62 -19.27
N GLU A 456 -29.97 7.13 -18.44
CA GLU A 456 -31.22 6.46 -18.87
C GLU A 456 -31.00 5.25 -19.80
N ASN A 457 -29.83 4.61 -19.73
CA ASN A 457 -29.48 3.44 -20.54
C ASN A 457 -30.02 2.16 -19.90
N THR A 458 -31.30 1.84 -20.16
CA THR A 458 -31.98 0.69 -19.57
C THR A 458 -31.37 -0.66 -19.97
N GLU A 459 -30.76 -0.76 -21.14
CA GLU A 459 -30.05 -1.96 -21.58
C GLU A 459 -28.81 -2.20 -20.71
N LEU A 460 -27.96 -1.18 -20.56
CA LEU A 460 -26.77 -1.23 -19.71
C LEU A 460 -27.14 -1.53 -18.26
N ILE A 461 -28.19 -0.91 -17.71
CA ILE A 461 -28.68 -1.22 -16.36
C ILE A 461 -29.03 -2.69 -16.24
N SER A 462 -29.80 -3.24 -17.21
CA SER A 462 -30.20 -4.64 -17.19
C SER A 462 -28.99 -5.59 -17.22
N GLU A 463 -28.01 -5.31 -18.06
CA GLU A 463 -26.77 -6.09 -18.14
C GLU A 463 -25.95 -6.02 -16.86
N LEU A 464 -25.82 -4.83 -16.23
CA LEU A 464 -25.14 -4.64 -14.94
C LEU A 464 -25.86 -5.39 -13.81
N VAL A 465 -27.21 -5.41 -13.80
CA VAL A 465 -28.02 -6.17 -12.82
C VAL A 465 -27.74 -7.67 -12.94
N GLU A 466 -27.76 -8.20 -14.16
CA GLU A 466 -27.44 -9.62 -14.40
C GLU A 466 -26.01 -9.96 -13.99
N TYR A 467 -25.05 -9.13 -14.37
CA TYR A 467 -23.66 -9.29 -13.94
C TYR A 467 -23.55 -9.29 -12.41
N HIS A 468 -24.17 -8.32 -11.74
CA HIS A 468 -24.12 -8.20 -10.30
C HIS A 468 -24.77 -9.41 -9.60
N SER A 469 -25.92 -9.85 -10.09
CA SER A 469 -26.64 -11.02 -9.55
C SER A 469 -25.82 -12.31 -9.68
N ALA A 470 -25.12 -12.48 -10.79
CA ALA A 470 -24.29 -13.66 -11.04
C ALA A 470 -23.00 -13.72 -10.20
N ARG A 471 -22.56 -12.59 -9.64
CA ARG A 471 -21.34 -12.53 -8.80
C ARG A 471 -21.43 -13.41 -7.54
N GLY A 472 -22.64 -13.78 -7.08
CA GLY A 472 -22.83 -14.64 -5.92
C GLY A 472 -22.39 -14.05 -4.58
N THR A 473 -22.18 -12.75 -4.51
CA THR A 473 -21.86 -12.03 -3.28
C THR A 473 -23.13 -11.42 -2.70
N PHE A 474 -23.84 -12.18 -1.89
CA PHE A 474 -24.90 -11.64 -1.06
C PHE A 474 -24.29 -11.33 0.30
N ASP A 475 -24.15 -10.05 0.63
CA ASP A 475 -23.77 -9.65 1.98
C ASP A 475 -25.00 -9.79 2.88
N THR A 476 -24.96 -10.79 3.77
CA THR A 476 -25.99 -11.01 4.79
C THR A 476 -25.56 -10.40 6.14
N GLY A 477 -24.43 -9.70 6.17
CA GLY A 477 -23.93 -9.02 7.36
C GLY A 477 -24.73 -7.75 7.69
N PRO A 478 -24.60 -7.22 8.92
CA PRO A 478 -25.18 -5.92 9.23
C PRO A 478 -24.60 -4.88 8.26
N GLN A 479 -25.47 -4.05 7.69
CA GLN A 479 -25.07 -3.00 6.77
C GLN A 479 -23.99 -2.16 7.42
N ARG A 480 -22.74 -2.33 6.98
CA ARG A 480 -21.67 -1.40 7.34
C ARG A 480 -21.94 -0.10 6.59
N PRO A 481 -21.66 1.06 7.19
CA PRO A 481 -21.71 2.32 6.48
C PRO A 481 -20.92 2.16 5.18
N GLN A 482 -21.56 2.43 4.05
CA GLN A 482 -20.86 2.41 2.76
C GLN A 482 -19.82 3.52 2.82
N THR A 483 -18.56 3.15 2.73
CA THR A 483 -17.49 4.12 2.60
C THR A 483 -17.62 4.71 1.19
N GLY A 484 -17.72 6.03 1.08
CA GLY A 484 -17.78 6.68 -0.21
C GLY A 484 -16.55 6.37 -1.09
N GLU A 485 -16.68 6.51 -2.39
CA GLU A 485 -15.61 6.26 -3.36
C GLU A 485 -14.34 7.09 -3.03
N TRP A 486 -14.51 8.30 -2.48
CA TRP A 486 -13.42 9.18 -2.07
C TRP A 486 -12.51 8.57 -0.99
N ALA A 487 -13.06 7.80 -0.06
CA ALA A 487 -12.29 7.21 1.03
C ALA A 487 -11.37 6.07 0.55
N SER A 488 -11.75 5.37 -0.51
CA SER A 488 -10.95 4.28 -1.08
C SER A 488 -9.85 4.76 -2.01
N THR A 489 -9.97 5.95 -2.61
CA THR A 489 -9.05 6.45 -3.63
C THR A 489 -7.59 6.54 -3.16
N ALA A 490 -7.34 6.95 -1.89
CA ALA A 490 -5.98 7.07 -1.35
C ALA A 490 -5.50 5.84 -0.60
N THR A 491 -6.42 5.04 -0.07
CA THR A 491 -6.13 3.96 0.88
C THR A 491 -6.76 2.63 0.47
N ALA A 492 -7.06 2.47 -0.82
CA ALA A 492 -7.51 1.18 -1.36
C ALA A 492 -6.48 0.10 -1.01
N PRO A 493 -6.92 -1.05 -0.47
CA PRO A 493 -6.00 -2.16 -0.22
C PRO A 493 -5.37 -2.61 -1.54
N VAL A 494 -4.08 -2.90 -1.51
CA VAL A 494 -3.37 -3.45 -2.67
C VAL A 494 -3.60 -4.95 -2.70
N PRO A 495 -4.16 -5.50 -3.79
CA PRO A 495 -4.45 -6.92 -3.85
C PRO A 495 -3.17 -7.76 -3.93
N VAL A 496 -3.11 -8.81 -3.13
CA VAL A 496 -2.14 -9.88 -3.31
C VAL A 496 -2.79 -10.92 -4.21
N GLU A 497 -2.51 -10.83 -5.49
CA GLU A 497 -3.05 -11.76 -6.48
C GLU A 497 -2.24 -13.07 -6.45
N THR A 498 -2.94 -14.18 -6.48
CA THR A 498 -2.35 -15.52 -6.68
C THR A 498 -2.91 -16.11 -7.96
N ASP A 499 -2.07 -16.85 -8.68
CA ASP A 499 -2.49 -17.67 -9.81
C ASP A 499 -3.38 -18.82 -9.27
N LEU A 500 -4.62 -18.48 -8.98
CA LEU A 500 -5.63 -19.49 -8.68
C LEU A 500 -6.02 -20.09 -10.03
N GLU A 501 -5.57 -21.31 -10.33
CA GLU A 501 -6.13 -22.06 -11.44
C GLU A 501 -7.66 -22.06 -11.27
N PRO A 502 -8.42 -21.69 -12.31
CA PRO A 502 -9.86 -21.77 -12.24
C PRO A 502 -10.19 -23.23 -11.91
N VAL A 503 -10.64 -23.47 -10.68
CA VAL A 503 -11.18 -24.78 -10.33
C VAL A 503 -12.37 -24.95 -11.26
N PRO A 504 -12.31 -25.91 -12.22
CA PRO A 504 -13.45 -26.14 -13.08
C PRO A 504 -14.66 -26.30 -12.15
N ALA A 505 -15.71 -25.53 -12.41
CA ALA A 505 -16.93 -25.64 -11.63
C ALA A 505 -17.30 -27.12 -11.67
N LEU A 506 -17.02 -27.83 -10.60
CA LEU A 506 -17.60 -29.16 -10.40
C LEU A 506 -19.07 -28.88 -10.54
N ALA A 507 -19.59 -29.28 -11.70
CA ALA A 507 -20.99 -29.21 -11.98
C ALA A 507 -21.66 -29.76 -10.73
N ALA A 508 -22.31 -28.89 -9.96
CA ALA A 508 -23.08 -29.29 -8.79
C ALA A 508 -24.32 -30.05 -9.24
N SER A 509 -24.11 -31.23 -9.78
CA SER A 509 -25.10 -32.28 -10.03
C SER A 509 -24.91 -33.37 -8.99
N GLY A 510 -24.85 -32.96 -7.72
CA GLY A 510 -24.89 -33.83 -6.57
C GLY A 510 -26.02 -33.42 -5.63
N PRO A 511 -26.65 -34.34 -4.90
CA PRO A 511 -27.74 -34.03 -3.99
C PRO A 511 -27.22 -33.07 -2.90
N SER A 512 -28.01 -32.02 -2.66
CA SER A 512 -27.75 -30.97 -1.65
C SER A 512 -27.27 -31.56 -0.35
N ALA A 513 -26.02 -31.31 0.03
CA ALA A 513 -25.54 -31.58 1.38
C ALA A 513 -26.27 -30.65 2.37
N PRO A 514 -26.78 -31.16 3.49
CA PRO A 514 -27.41 -30.35 4.51
C PRO A 514 -26.32 -29.59 5.29
N GLY A 515 -26.23 -28.31 5.07
CA GLY A 515 -25.29 -27.43 5.73
C GLY A 515 -24.72 -26.46 4.70
N GLY A 516 -25.40 -25.33 4.49
CA GLY A 516 -25.18 -24.34 3.46
C GLY A 516 -23.78 -23.74 3.39
N ALA A 517 -22.81 -24.49 2.94
CA ALA A 517 -21.56 -23.96 2.44
C ALA A 517 -21.84 -23.45 1.02
N SER A 518 -21.99 -22.15 0.89
CA SER A 518 -21.95 -21.45 -0.38
C SER A 518 -20.61 -21.78 -1.06
N LEU A 519 -20.62 -22.62 -2.08
CA LEU A 519 -19.44 -22.86 -2.90
C LEU A 519 -19.17 -21.59 -3.70
N THR A 520 -18.30 -20.75 -3.17
CA THR A 520 -17.82 -19.56 -3.87
C THR A 520 -16.92 -20.02 -5.02
N ARG A 521 -17.29 -19.71 -6.26
CA ARG A 521 -16.42 -19.92 -7.41
C ARG A 521 -15.12 -19.14 -7.21
N LEU A 522 -14.00 -19.80 -7.29
CA LEU A 522 -12.69 -19.18 -7.42
C LEU A 522 -12.39 -19.03 -8.93
N GLY A 523 -12.17 -17.79 -9.36
CA GLY A 523 -11.95 -17.44 -10.76
C GLY A 523 -13.07 -16.56 -11.34
N PRO A 524 -12.78 -15.83 -12.43
CA PRO A 524 -13.76 -14.95 -13.07
C PRO A 524 -14.96 -15.72 -13.60
N LEU A 525 -16.09 -15.03 -13.68
CA LEU A 525 -17.30 -15.59 -14.29
C LEU A 525 -17.06 -15.85 -15.78
N PRO A 526 -17.70 -16.90 -16.37
CA PRO A 526 -17.78 -17.01 -17.82
C PRO A 526 -18.60 -15.84 -18.39
N PRO A 527 -18.52 -15.59 -19.70
CA PRO A 527 -19.42 -14.64 -20.35
C PRO A 527 -20.89 -15.04 -20.07
N LEU A 528 -21.73 -14.05 -19.77
CA LEU A 528 -23.15 -14.27 -19.47
C LEU A 528 -24.02 -13.85 -20.66
N ARG A 529 -25.14 -14.55 -20.91
CA ARG A 529 -26.13 -14.20 -21.93
C ARG A 529 -27.52 -14.13 -21.31
N MET A 530 -28.23 -13.04 -21.60
CA MET A 530 -29.65 -12.91 -21.20
C MET A 530 -30.58 -13.67 -22.12
N GLN A 531 -30.20 -13.85 -23.38
CA GLN A 531 -30.96 -14.61 -24.37
C GLN A 531 -30.05 -15.62 -25.06
N PRO A 532 -30.56 -16.80 -25.47
CA PRO A 532 -29.74 -17.89 -26.01
C PRO A 532 -28.89 -17.50 -27.23
N ASP A 533 -29.45 -16.69 -28.11
CA ASP A 533 -28.81 -16.29 -29.37
C ASP A 533 -28.22 -14.86 -29.35
N ALA A 534 -28.29 -14.15 -28.21
CA ALA A 534 -27.75 -12.82 -28.07
C ALA A 534 -26.24 -12.85 -27.81
N GLU A 535 -25.59 -11.73 -28.07
CA GLU A 535 -24.21 -11.50 -27.62
C GLU A 535 -24.11 -11.57 -26.09
N PRO A 536 -22.96 -11.93 -25.55
CA PRO A 536 -22.74 -11.85 -24.13
C PRO A 536 -22.91 -10.42 -23.60
N ILE A 537 -23.52 -10.29 -22.41
CA ILE A 537 -23.72 -8.99 -21.78
C ILE A 537 -22.40 -8.25 -21.57
N LEU A 538 -22.46 -6.94 -21.57
CA LEU A 538 -21.33 -6.02 -21.37
C LEU A 538 -20.17 -6.25 -22.35
N SER A 539 -20.40 -6.84 -23.54
CA SER A 539 -19.36 -7.18 -24.52
C SER A 539 -18.49 -5.98 -24.87
N HIS A 540 -19.10 -4.84 -25.21
CA HIS A 540 -18.40 -3.60 -25.52
C HIS A 540 -17.45 -3.16 -24.37
N TYR A 541 -17.95 -3.13 -23.14
CA TYR A 541 -17.19 -2.69 -21.98
C TYR A 541 -16.11 -3.70 -21.56
N ARG A 542 -16.33 -4.98 -21.80
CA ARG A 542 -15.33 -6.04 -21.59
C ARG A 542 -14.17 -5.90 -22.56
N GLU A 543 -14.47 -5.62 -23.83
CA GLU A 543 -13.45 -5.34 -24.84
C GLU A 543 -12.63 -4.09 -24.49
N LEU A 544 -13.30 -3.03 -24.02
CA LEU A 544 -12.60 -1.85 -23.52
C LEU A 544 -11.70 -2.14 -22.32
N ALA A 545 -12.14 -2.97 -21.38
CA ALA A 545 -11.32 -3.38 -20.23
C ALA A 545 -10.09 -4.17 -20.68
N ALA A 546 -10.25 -5.12 -21.59
CA ALA A 546 -9.13 -5.87 -22.16
C ALA A 546 -8.15 -4.96 -22.94
N GLN A 547 -8.68 -4.05 -23.73
CA GLN A 547 -7.87 -3.13 -24.54
C GLN A 547 -7.08 -2.13 -23.67
N ARG A 548 -7.71 -1.53 -22.65
CA ARG A 548 -7.12 -0.46 -21.84
C ARG A 548 -6.21 -0.98 -20.75
N TYR A 549 -6.59 -2.11 -20.13
CA TYR A 549 -5.93 -2.62 -18.94
C TYR A 549 -5.25 -3.96 -19.15
N GLY A 550 -5.37 -4.57 -20.35
CA GLY A 550 -4.84 -5.91 -20.60
C GLY A 550 -5.44 -6.97 -19.68
N ARG A 551 -6.69 -6.75 -19.19
CA ARG A 551 -7.34 -7.62 -18.20
C ARG A 551 -8.54 -8.31 -18.77
N ASP A 552 -8.49 -9.65 -18.83
CA ASP A 552 -9.66 -10.47 -19.12
C ASP A 552 -10.57 -10.52 -17.88
N VAL A 553 -11.76 -9.93 -17.99
CA VAL A 553 -12.72 -9.84 -16.88
C VAL A 553 -13.65 -11.04 -16.79
N THR A 554 -13.56 -11.96 -17.74
CA THR A 554 -14.32 -13.22 -17.77
C THR A 554 -13.40 -14.40 -18.02
N ALA A 555 -13.81 -15.60 -17.56
CA ALA A 555 -13.12 -16.83 -17.89
C ALA A 555 -13.24 -17.17 -19.39
N ALA A 556 -12.22 -17.84 -19.95
CA ALA A 556 -12.24 -18.38 -21.31
C ALA A 556 -13.10 -19.66 -21.39
N GLU A 557 -14.37 -19.53 -21.05
CA GLU A 557 -15.37 -20.61 -21.04
C GLU A 557 -16.53 -20.22 -21.97
N PRO A 558 -17.36 -21.21 -22.42
CA PRO A 558 -18.58 -20.91 -23.14
C PRO A 558 -19.51 -20.01 -22.31
N ALA A 559 -20.21 -19.11 -22.99
CA ALA A 559 -21.15 -18.22 -22.33
C ALA A 559 -22.29 -18.99 -21.63
N TRP A 560 -22.61 -18.58 -20.39
CA TRP A 560 -23.72 -19.11 -19.62
C TRP A 560 -24.99 -18.31 -19.86
N SER A 561 -26.12 -18.99 -19.92
CA SER A 561 -27.43 -18.32 -19.91
C SER A 561 -27.78 -17.91 -18.47
N THR A 562 -28.17 -16.64 -18.27
CA THR A 562 -28.64 -16.14 -16.96
C THR A 562 -30.03 -16.66 -16.63
N TRP A 563 -30.83 -17.02 -17.66
CA TRP A 563 -32.16 -17.62 -17.52
C TRP A 563 -32.14 -19.08 -17.99
N ARG A 564 -32.67 -19.98 -17.17
CA ARG A 564 -32.88 -21.38 -17.50
C ARG A 564 -34.23 -21.60 -18.12
#